data_a9fe6d591b50fc0fe467bd6eca55d55d
#
_entry.id   a9fe6d591b50fc0fe467bd6eca55d55d
#
_cell.length_a   1.000
_cell.length_b   1.000
_cell.length_c   1.000
_cell.angle_alpha   90.00
_cell.angle_beta   90.00
_cell.angle_gamma   90.00
#
_symmetry.space_group_name_H-M   'P 1'
#
loop_
_entity.id
_entity.type
_entity.pdbx_description
1 polymer ?
#
loop_
_entity_poly.entity_id
_entity_poly.type
_entity_poly.pdbx_seq_one_letter_code
_entity_poly.pdbx_strand_id
1 'polypeptide(L)'
;MAAMQKARIKHVARQAGALAVAAVTGASTLNGYWPLARKGYPSIFSFAYGLVVSEFPLQTLASQIGTLAVTTRRLNRPVRIISWVVAALSAVGLLNFYRAGRRADVVLSDALDSGLGPDRRRNSDGLWLRPAGAGTAKNPGALRMLRIYRDYAHDADIPYGPYGSANHLDIWRRPDLDPTGKAPVLVQVPGGGWVTGNKRGQAHPLMSHLAELGWICVAINYRHSPRNTWPDHIVDVKRALAWVKEHIAEYGGDPDFVVITGGSAGGHLSSLAALTPNIARFQPGFEDADTSVRAAVPFYGVYDFTRFDDAMHPSMPELLEQMVIKQPHKTAMQTYADASPVNYVTADAPPMFVLHGTNDSLVPVEQARAFVAKLLKVSTQPVVYAELPFAQHSFDTFGSPRAAHTAVAVEQFLAEVYANR
;
A
#
# COMPACT_ATOMS: atom_id res chain seq x y z
N MET A 1 -5.15 0.06 60.91
CA MET A 1 -6.12 -0.52 59.91
C MET A 1 -6.08 0.17 58.57
N ALA A 2 -6.24 1.49 58.46
CA ALA A 2 -6.27 2.21 57.17
C ALA A 2 -5.01 2.06 56.31
N ALA A 3 -3.80 2.09 56.87
CA ALA A 3 -2.56 1.90 56.14
C ALA A 3 -2.41 0.48 55.53
N MET A 4 -2.81 -0.56 56.26
CA MET A 4 -2.81 -1.94 55.77
C MET A 4 -3.83 -2.15 54.64
N GLN A 5 -5.02 -1.55 54.76
CA GLN A 5 -6.05 -1.59 53.71
C GLN A 5 -5.56 -0.88 52.44
N LYS A 6 -4.92 0.27 52.56
CA LYS A 6 -4.32 1.02 51.43
C LYS A 6 -3.21 0.24 50.73
N ALA A 7 -2.35 -0.47 51.53
CA ALA A 7 -1.30 -1.34 50.99
C ALA A 7 -1.89 -2.53 50.20
N ARG A 8 -2.96 -3.17 50.72
CA ARG A 8 -3.67 -4.28 50.07
C ARG A 8 -4.33 -3.85 48.76
N ILE A 9 -4.98 -2.69 48.75
CA ILE A 9 -5.59 -2.13 47.53
C ILE A 9 -4.50 -1.89 46.44
N LYS A 10 -3.37 -1.25 46.80
CA LYS A 10 -2.26 -1.02 45.87
C LYS A 10 -1.66 -2.34 45.36
N HIS A 11 -1.58 -3.36 46.16
CA HIS A 11 -1.08 -4.67 45.77
C HIS A 11 -2.02 -5.33 44.76
N VAL A 12 -3.33 -5.37 45.03
CA VAL A 12 -4.36 -5.90 44.09
C VAL A 12 -4.37 -5.13 42.78
N ALA A 13 -4.32 -3.81 42.81
CA ALA A 13 -4.26 -2.98 41.62
C ALA A 13 -3.03 -3.27 40.73
N ARG A 14 -1.87 -3.53 41.34
CA ARG A 14 -0.64 -3.95 40.59
C ARG A 14 -0.83 -5.30 39.92
N GLN A 15 -1.41 -6.29 40.63
CA GLN A 15 -1.67 -7.61 40.03
C GLN A 15 -2.61 -7.50 38.82
N ALA A 16 -3.72 -6.78 39.00
CA ALA A 16 -4.69 -6.53 37.91
C ALA A 16 -4.06 -5.79 36.73
N GLY A 17 -3.25 -4.76 36.98
CA GLY A 17 -2.57 -4.01 35.96
C GLY A 17 -1.59 -4.88 35.14
N ALA A 18 -0.84 -5.76 35.79
CA ALA A 18 0.07 -6.67 35.08
C ALA A 18 -0.65 -7.73 34.24
N LEU A 19 -1.78 -8.26 34.73
CA LEU A 19 -2.63 -9.15 33.94
C LEU A 19 -3.24 -8.44 32.74
N ALA A 20 -3.65 -7.18 32.89
CA ALA A 20 -4.13 -6.37 31.79
C ALA A 20 -3.04 -6.15 30.73
N VAL A 21 -1.80 -5.84 31.15
CA VAL A 21 -0.66 -5.73 30.21
C VAL A 21 -0.41 -7.06 29.50
N ALA A 22 -0.42 -8.19 30.21
CA ALA A 22 -0.26 -9.49 29.59
C ALA A 22 -1.40 -9.80 28.58
N ALA A 23 -2.64 -9.50 28.94
CA ALA A 23 -3.79 -9.66 28.05
C ALA A 23 -3.66 -8.80 26.76
N VAL A 24 -3.27 -7.54 26.89
CA VAL A 24 -3.00 -6.65 25.74
C VAL A 24 -1.86 -7.18 24.88
N THR A 25 -0.78 -7.68 25.51
CA THR A 25 0.35 -8.32 24.82
C THR A 25 -0.10 -9.49 23.95
N GLY A 26 -0.87 -10.42 24.52
CA GLY A 26 -1.42 -11.57 23.78
C GLY A 26 -2.41 -11.14 22.71
N ALA A 27 -3.36 -10.26 23.05
CA ALA A 27 -4.37 -9.77 22.13
C ALA A 27 -3.79 -9.02 20.94
N SER A 28 -2.76 -8.19 21.14
CA SER A 28 -2.09 -7.46 20.05
C SER A 28 -1.43 -8.41 19.04
N THR A 29 -0.77 -9.46 19.54
CA THR A 29 -0.15 -10.48 18.67
C THR A 29 -1.20 -11.31 17.95
N LEU A 30 -2.27 -11.74 18.63
CA LEU A 30 -3.40 -12.44 18.03
C LEU A 30 -4.10 -11.60 16.96
N ASN A 31 -4.23 -10.28 17.19
CA ASN A 31 -4.81 -9.35 16.22
C ASN A 31 -4.04 -9.31 14.90
N GLY A 32 -2.73 -9.55 14.92
CA GLY A 32 -1.94 -9.67 13.69
C GLY A 32 -2.29 -10.91 12.86
N TYR A 33 -2.77 -12.00 13.50
CA TYR A 33 -3.22 -13.23 12.82
C TYR A 33 -4.70 -13.17 12.45
N TRP A 34 -5.52 -12.68 13.37
CA TRP A 34 -6.97 -12.56 13.22
C TRP A 34 -7.41 -11.18 13.73
N PRO A 35 -7.79 -10.27 12.82
CA PRO A 35 -8.29 -8.96 13.23
C PRO A 35 -9.43 -9.09 14.24
N LEU A 36 -9.22 -8.56 15.45
CA LEU A 36 -10.17 -8.67 16.55
C LEU A 36 -11.43 -7.83 16.33
N ALA A 37 -11.37 -6.83 15.49
CA ALA A 37 -12.51 -6.01 15.09
C ALA A 37 -12.47 -5.77 13.57
N ARG A 38 -13.62 -6.01 12.92
CA ARG A 38 -13.79 -5.84 11.47
C ARG A 38 -14.88 -4.84 11.09
N LYS A 39 -15.50 -4.14 12.07
CA LYS A 39 -16.57 -3.15 11.83
C LYS A 39 -16.37 -1.92 12.69
N GLY A 40 -16.81 -0.78 12.17
CA GLY A 40 -16.85 0.50 12.87
C GLY A 40 -15.46 1.00 13.32
N TYR A 41 -15.43 1.98 14.22
CA TYR A 41 -14.20 2.58 14.74
C TYR A 41 -13.18 1.58 15.33
N PRO A 42 -13.58 0.49 16.04
CA PRO A 42 -12.62 -0.49 16.54
C PRO A 42 -11.80 -1.19 15.45
N SER A 43 -12.30 -1.27 14.21
CA SER A 43 -11.55 -1.87 13.10
C SER A 43 -10.30 -1.06 12.73
N ILE A 44 -10.33 0.26 12.90
CA ILE A 44 -9.18 1.15 12.66
C ILE A 44 -8.05 0.83 13.66
N PHE A 45 -8.39 0.63 14.94
CA PHE A 45 -7.40 0.22 15.93
C PHE A 45 -6.88 -1.19 15.67
N SER A 46 -7.77 -2.12 15.28
CA SER A 46 -7.39 -3.49 14.90
C SER A 46 -6.41 -3.47 13.72
N PHE A 47 -6.69 -2.68 12.69
CA PHE A 47 -5.80 -2.46 11.56
C PHE A 47 -4.45 -1.87 12.00
N ALA A 48 -4.44 -0.75 12.73
CA ALA A 48 -3.21 -0.07 13.12
C ALA A 48 -2.29 -0.97 13.97
N TYR A 49 -2.85 -1.68 14.95
CA TYR A 49 -2.09 -2.65 15.76
C TYR A 49 -1.60 -3.84 14.93
N GLY A 50 -2.45 -4.38 14.05
CA GLY A 50 -2.08 -5.46 13.14
C GLY A 50 -0.90 -5.08 12.24
N LEU A 51 -0.91 -3.86 11.69
CA LEU A 51 0.18 -3.33 10.87
C LEU A 51 1.50 -3.20 11.64
N VAL A 52 1.46 -2.65 12.86
CA VAL A 52 2.66 -2.53 13.71
C VAL A 52 3.23 -3.90 14.05
N VAL A 53 2.39 -4.85 14.42
CA VAL A 53 2.79 -6.20 14.79
C VAL A 53 3.38 -6.97 13.61
N SER A 54 2.80 -6.84 12.42
CA SER A 54 3.28 -7.55 11.22
C SER A 54 4.54 -6.95 10.62
N GLU A 55 4.69 -5.61 10.65
CA GLU A 55 5.81 -4.93 10.00
C GLU A 55 6.99 -4.61 10.94
N PHE A 56 6.73 -4.50 12.26
CA PHE A 56 7.73 -4.21 13.28
C PHE A 56 7.74 -5.25 14.42
N PRO A 57 7.77 -6.57 14.12
CA PRO A 57 7.61 -7.62 15.14
C PRO A 57 8.72 -7.63 16.18
N LEU A 58 9.99 -7.34 15.82
CA LEU A 58 11.09 -7.32 16.79
C LEU A 58 11.01 -6.11 17.73
N GLN A 59 10.62 -4.95 17.23
CA GLN A 59 10.41 -3.75 18.04
C GLN A 59 9.22 -3.95 18.98
N THR A 60 8.15 -4.56 18.50
CA THR A 60 6.99 -4.94 19.30
C THR A 60 7.40 -5.92 20.40
N LEU A 61 8.19 -6.95 20.09
CA LEU A 61 8.71 -7.92 21.06
C LEU A 61 9.55 -7.24 22.13
N ALA A 62 10.49 -6.38 21.75
CA ALA A 62 11.33 -5.65 22.69
C ALA A 62 10.50 -4.77 23.64
N SER A 63 9.50 -4.07 23.11
CA SER A 63 8.56 -3.26 23.89
C SER A 63 7.74 -4.10 24.88
N GLN A 64 7.22 -5.25 24.43
CA GLN A 64 6.44 -6.17 25.29
C GLN A 64 7.30 -6.74 26.43
N ILE A 65 8.51 -7.22 26.14
CA ILE A 65 9.44 -7.74 27.14
C ILE A 65 9.81 -6.64 28.14
N GLY A 66 10.18 -5.45 27.67
CA GLY A 66 10.54 -4.32 28.53
C GLY A 66 9.40 -3.92 29.47
N THR A 67 8.18 -3.82 28.96
CA THR A 67 6.99 -3.49 29.76
C THR A 67 6.72 -4.55 30.81
N LEU A 68 6.76 -5.83 30.44
CA LEU A 68 6.55 -6.93 31.41
C LEU A 68 7.66 -7.02 32.44
N ALA A 69 8.92 -6.83 32.05
CA ALA A 69 10.04 -6.82 33.00
C ALA A 69 9.88 -5.75 34.10
N VAL A 70 9.34 -4.58 33.73
CA VAL A 70 9.07 -3.50 34.70
C VAL A 70 7.84 -3.80 35.57
N THR A 71 6.74 -4.21 34.92
CA THR A 71 5.44 -4.38 35.62
C THR A 71 5.39 -5.61 36.48
N THR A 72 6.16 -6.67 36.18
CA THR A 72 6.11 -7.96 36.92
C THR A 72 7.07 -8.09 38.11
N ARG A 73 7.98 -7.12 38.35
CA ARG A 73 9.04 -7.19 39.36
C ARG A 73 8.54 -7.46 40.80
N ARG A 74 7.34 -6.99 41.16
CA ARG A 74 6.78 -7.04 42.54
C ARG A 74 5.43 -7.77 42.56
N LEU A 75 5.25 -8.79 41.70
CA LEU A 75 4.01 -9.55 41.61
C LEU A 75 4.10 -10.88 42.38
N ASN A 76 2.93 -11.44 42.71
CA ASN A 76 2.79 -12.81 43.16
C ASN A 76 3.29 -13.78 42.09
N ARG A 77 3.84 -14.91 42.53
CA ARG A 77 4.41 -15.95 41.66
C ARG A 77 3.45 -16.41 40.56
N PRO A 78 2.15 -16.71 40.83
CA PRO A 78 1.21 -17.11 39.76
C PRO A 78 1.01 -16.06 38.67
N VAL A 79 0.75 -14.80 39.08
CA VAL A 79 0.52 -13.70 38.10
C VAL A 79 1.76 -13.45 37.24
N ARG A 80 2.95 -13.51 37.86
CA ARG A 80 4.21 -13.38 37.15
C ARG A 80 4.41 -14.52 36.14
N ILE A 81 4.11 -15.76 36.49
CA ILE A 81 4.22 -16.91 35.60
C ILE A 81 3.25 -16.75 34.41
N ILE A 82 1.98 -16.43 34.67
CA ILE A 82 0.98 -16.22 33.61
C ILE A 82 1.44 -15.13 32.64
N SER A 83 1.91 -13.99 33.17
CA SER A 83 2.37 -12.87 32.34
C SER A 83 3.53 -13.27 31.41
N TRP A 84 4.52 -14.03 31.92
CA TRP A 84 5.65 -14.48 31.12
C TRP A 84 5.32 -15.61 30.18
N VAL A 85 4.35 -16.49 30.49
CA VAL A 85 3.83 -17.49 29.54
C VAL A 85 3.16 -16.81 28.34
N VAL A 86 2.31 -15.82 28.60
CA VAL A 86 1.68 -15.04 27.53
C VAL A 86 2.74 -14.33 26.68
N ALA A 87 3.77 -13.75 27.30
CA ALA A 87 4.87 -13.12 26.57
C ALA A 87 5.65 -14.12 25.69
N ALA A 88 5.91 -15.33 26.19
CA ALA A 88 6.59 -16.36 25.43
C ALA A 88 5.76 -16.82 24.21
N LEU A 89 4.46 -17.02 24.38
CA LEU A 89 3.55 -17.33 23.27
C LEU A 89 3.49 -16.18 22.24
N SER A 90 3.40 -14.94 22.74
CA SER A 90 3.45 -13.74 21.89
C SER A 90 4.76 -13.65 21.12
N ALA A 91 5.90 -13.95 21.76
CA ALA A 91 7.21 -13.95 21.11
C ALA A 91 7.29 -14.96 19.94
N VAL A 92 6.73 -16.17 20.13
CA VAL A 92 6.65 -17.16 19.03
C VAL A 92 5.87 -16.58 17.84
N GLY A 93 4.72 -15.97 18.09
CA GLY A 93 3.91 -15.32 17.05
C GLY A 93 4.66 -14.18 16.35
N LEU A 94 5.31 -13.29 17.10
CA LEU A 94 6.08 -12.18 16.56
C LEU A 94 7.30 -12.65 15.74
N LEU A 95 7.99 -13.70 16.19
CA LEU A 95 9.09 -14.30 15.42
C LEU A 95 8.60 -14.94 14.12
N ASN A 96 7.37 -15.47 14.08
CA ASN A 96 6.76 -15.94 12.84
C ASN A 96 6.48 -14.79 11.85
N PHE A 97 5.94 -13.65 12.31
CA PHE A 97 5.80 -12.44 11.48
C PHE A 97 7.15 -11.96 10.95
N TYR A 98 8.17 -11.93 11.81
CA TYR A 98 9.53 -11.57 11.39
C TYR A 98 10.06 -12.48 10.28
N ARG A 99 9.89 -13.80 10.43
CA ARG A 99 10.30 -14.79 9.41
C ARG A 99 9.52 -14.60 8.11
N ALA A 100 8.22 -14.37 8.19
CA ALA A 100 7.38 -14.11 7.01
C ALA A 100 7.80 -12.84 6.28
N GLY A 101 8.07 -11.75 7.00
CA GLY A 101 8.60 -10.51 6.41
C GLY A 101 9.95 -10.69 5.74
N ARG A 102 10.85 -11.48 6.34
CA ARG A 102 12.19 -11.79 5.79
C ARG A 102 12.15 -12.71 4.57
N ARG A 103 11.14 -13.57 4.47
CA ARG A 103 10.95 -14.51 3.35
C ARG A 103 10.00 -13.97 2.27
N ALA A 104 9.64 -12.70 2.35
CA ALA A 104 8.80 -12.08 1.32
C ALA A 104 9.48 -12.07 -0.06
N ASP A 105 10.82 -12.04 -0.11
CA ASP A 105 11.60 -12.16 -1.33
C ASP A 105 11.33 -13.46 -2.10
N VAL A 106 11.21 -14.60 -1.39
CA VAL A 106 10.90 -15.89 -2.00
C VAL A 106 9.51 -15.87 -2.62
N VAL A 107 8.49 -15.44 -1.86
CA VAL A 107 7.10 -15.34 -2.34
C VAL A 107 7.00 -14.43 -3.56
N LEU A 108 7.67 -13.30 -3.53
CA LEU A 108 7.69 -12.33 -4.63
C LEU A 108 8.43 -12.88 -5.85
N SER A 109 9.55 -13.58 -5.66
CA SER A 109 10.28 -14.23 -6.76
C SER A 109 9.44 -15.32 -7.43
N ASP A 110 8.77 -16.18 -6.63
CA ASP A 110 7.89 -17.23 -7.15
C ASP A 110 6.71 -16.63 -7.93
N ALA A 111 6.14 -15.52 -7.45
CA ALA A 111 5.07 -14.81 -8.15
C ALA A 111 5.56 -14.23 -9.50
N LEU A 112 6.74 -13.63 -9.52
CA LEU A 112 7.35 -13.12 -10.74
C LEU A 112 7.69 -14.24 -11.72
N ASP A 113 8.25 -15.35 -11.26
CA ASP A 113 8.56 -16.51 -12.10
C ASP A 113 7.28 -17.14 -12.69
N SER A 114 6.19 -17.12 -11.92
CA SER A 114 4.88 -17.61 -12.39
C SER A 114 4.24 -16.71 -13.46
N GLY A 115 4.37 -15.38 -13.32
CA GLY A 115 3.72 -14.41 -14.22
C GLY A 115 4.56 -13.98 -15.41
N LEU A 116 5.91 -14.03 -15.31
CA LEU A 116 6.84 -13.59 -16.36
C LEU A 116 7.66 -14.74 -16.97
N GLY A 117 7.63 -15.91 -16.35
CA GLY A 117 8.46 -17.05 -16.71
C GLY A 117 9.76 -17.12 -15.89
N PRO A 118 10.35 -18.32 -15.76
CA PRO A 118 11.55 -18.56 -14.93
C PRO A 118 12.81 -17.90 -15.49
N ASP A 119 12.87 -17.64 -16.79
CA ASP A 119 14.00 -17.02 -17.49
C ASP A 119 13.93 -15.49 -17.48
N ARG A 120 12.98 -14.90 -16.73
CA ARG A 120 12.82 -13.46 -16.62
C ARG A 120 14.09 -12.75 -16.16
N ARG A 121 14.23 -11.51 -16.52
CA ARG A 121 15.32 -10.64 -16.06
C ARG A 121 15.28 -10.48 -14.53
N ARG A 122 16.44 -10.75 -13.91
CA ARG A 122 16.58 -10.70 -12.43
C ARG A 122 17.03 -9.33 -11.92
N ASN A 123 17.46 -8.43 -12.79
CA ASN A 123 17.89 -7.08 -12.45
C ASN A 123 17.62 -6.10 -13.60
N SER A 124 17.79 -4.82 -13.33
CA SER A 124 17.57 -3.74 -14.28
C SER A 124 18.87 -3.21 -14.92
N ASP A 125 19.98 -3.94 -14.81
CA ASP A 125 21.28 -3.47 -15.30
C ASP A 125 21.26 -3.22 -16.81
N GLY A 126 21.64 -2.01 -17.20
CA GLY A 126 21.71 -1.59 -18.59
C GLY A 126 20.37 -1.27 -19.27
N LEU A 127 19.22 -1.35 -18.56
CA LEU A 127 17.91 -1.08 -19.16
C LEU A 127 17.56 0.41 -19.23
N TRP A 128 17.94 1.15 -18.22
CA TRP A 128 17.75 2.61 -18.15
C TRP A 128 18.99 3.31 -17.62
N LEU A 129 19.05 4.61 -17.80
CA LEU A 129 20.21 5.41 -17.38
C LEU A 129 20.28 5.42 -15.83
N ARG A 130 21.15 4.57 -15.30
CA ARG A 130 21.53 4.63 -13.89
C ARG A 130 22.56 5.73 -13.73
N PRO A 131 22.36 6.72 -12.85
CA PRO A 131 23.40 7.65 -12.48
C PRO A 131 24.64 6.93 -11.94
N ALA A 132 25.83 7.45 -12.24
CA ALA A 132 27.07 6.92 -11.70
C ALA A 132 27.00 6.89 -10.16
N GLY A 133 27.27 5.71 -9.55
CA GLY A 133 27.17 5.53 -8.12
C GLY A 133 25.76 5.25 -7.59
N ALA A 134 24.75 4.99 -8.45
CA ALA A 134 23.46 4.45 -8.02
C ALA A 134 23.71 3.13 -7.28
N GLY A 135 23.47 3.15 -5.97
CA GLY A 135 23.64 1.96 -5.11
C GLY A 135 22.50 0.95 -5.31
N THR A 136 22.73 -0.28 -4.85
CA THR A 136 21.59 -1.19 -4.59
C THR A 136 20.67 -0.53 -3.59
N ALA A 137 19.37 -0.60 -3.84
CA ALA A 137 18.37 -0.06 -2.93
C ALA A 137 18.58 -0.62 -1.53
N LYS A 138 18.86 0.27 -0.62
CA LYS A 138 18.95 -0.07 0.78
C LYS A 138 17.56 0.17 1.37
N ASN A 139 17.06 -0.83 2.13
CA ASN A 139 15.91 -0.58 2.99
C ASN A 139 16.17 0.73 3.76
N PRO A 140 15.34 1.77 3.59
CA PRO A 140 15.63 3.07 4.19
C PRO A 140 15.67 3.02 5.71
N GLY A 141 15.07 2.00 6.36
CA GLY A 141 14.91 1.95 7.80
C GLY A 141 14.06 3.09 8.34
N ALA A 142 13.57 2.96 9.57
CA ALA A 142 12.62 3.92 10.15
C ALA A 142 13.15 5.36 10.22
N LEU A 143 14.43 5.57 10.51
CA LEU A 143 15.00 6.92 10.64
C LEU A 143 15.17 7.62 9.29
N ARG A 144 15.54 6.90 8.23
CA ARG A 144 15.65 7.46 6.89
C ARG A 144 14.30 7.82 6.31
N MET A 145 13.25 7.06 6.66
CA MET A 145 11.87 7.37 6.25
C MET A 145 11.44 8.81 6.60
N LEU A 146 11.96 9.37 7.70
CA LEU A 146 11.67 10.75 8.11
C LEU A 146 12.32 11.82 7.21
N ARG A 147 13.33 11.45 6.43
CA ARG A 147 14.08 12.38 5.55
C ARG A 147 13.85 12.12 4.07
N ILE A 148 13.33 10.95 3.73
CA ILE A 148 13.28 10.44 2.37
C ILE A 148 12.57 11.41 1.40
N TYR A 149 11.52 12.07 1.83
CA TYR A 149 10.82 13.08 1.04
C TYR A 149 11.77 14.22 0.61
N ARG A 150 12.58 14.74 1.54
CA ARG A 150 13.53 15.84 1.26
C ARG A 150 14.71 15.40 0.38
N ASP A 151 15.05 14.11 0.42
CA ASP A 151 16.19 13.59 -0.33
C ASP A 151 15.86 13.47 -1.83
N TYR A 152 14.58 13.33 -2.21
CA TYR A 152 14.15 13.04 -3.58
C TYR A 152 13.09 13.98 -4.15
N ALA A 153 12.22 14.58 -3.34
CA ALA A 153 11.16 15.47 -3.82
C ALA A 153 11.70 16.90 -4.02
N HIS A 154 12.22 17.18 -5.21
CA HIS A 154 12.84 18.47 -5.52
C HIS A 154 11.88 19.47 -6.15
N ASP A 155 10.87 19.00 -6.90
CA ASP A 155 9.85 19.81 -7.54
C ASP A 155 8.50 19.47 -6.89
N ALA A 156 7.96 20.40 -6.11
CA ALA A 156 6.80 20.15 -5.25
C ALA A 156 5.65 21.11 -5.52
N ASP A 157 4.43 20.66 -5.21
CA ASP A 157 3.19 21.42 -5.33
C ASP A 157 2.92 21.96 -6.76
N ILE A 158 3.33 21.23 -7.78
CA ILE A 158 3.11 21.57 -9.19
C ILE A 158 1.62 21.37 -9.51
N PRO A 159 0.91 22.40 -10.03
CA PRO A 159 -0.50 22.26 -10.41
C PRO A 159 -0.63 21.47 -11.71
N TYR A 160 -1.50 20.44 -11.73
CA TYR A 160 -1.84 19.69 -12.92
C TYR A 160 -3.32 19.86 -13.36
N GLY A 161 -4.08 20.67 -12.61
CA GLY A 161 -5.48 20.93 -12.89
C GLY A 161 -6.05 22.11 -12.07
N PRO A 162 -7.35 22.41 -12.24
CA PRO A 162 -7.94 23.66 -11.75
C PRO A 162 -8.39 23.61 -10.28
N TYR A 163 -8.23 22.51 -9.56
CA TYR A 163 -8.81 22.36 -8.22
C TYR A 163 -7.83 22.62 -7.08
N GLY A 164 -6.89 23.57 -7.27
CA GLY A 164 -5.92 24.00 -6.25
C GLY A 164 -5.07 22.86 -5.73
N SER A 165 -4.84 22.80 -4.41
CA SER A 165 -3.98 21.78 -3.80
C SER A 165 -4.47 20.33 -4.00
N ALA A 166 -5.74 20.12 -4.35
CA ALA A 166 -6.24 18.80 -4.71
C ALA A 166 -5.71 18.33 -6.07
N ASN A 167 -5.30 19.24 -6.95
CA ASN A 167 -4.67 18.94 -8.21
C ASN A 167 -3.19 19.35 -8.23
N HIS A 168 -2.48 19.09 -7.15
CA HIS A 168 -1.03 19.24 -7.09
C HIS A 168 -0.33 17.89 -7.14
N LEU A 169 0.86 17.88 -7.75
CA LEU A 169 1.78 16.74 -7.74
C LEU A 169 3.16 17.16 -7.23
N ASP A 170 3.96 16.17 -6.78
CA ASP A 170 5.37 16.31 -6.45
C ASP A 170 6.18 15.36 -7.32
N ILE A 171 7.31 15.82 -7.83
CA ILE A 171 8.24 15.02 -8.64
C ILE A 171 9.44 14.60 -7.77
N TRP A 172 9.67 13.30 -7.71
CA TRP A 172 10.76 12.67 -6.98
C TRP A 172 11.78 12.15 -7.97
N ARG A 173 13.02 12.56 -7.81
CA ARG A 173 14.15 12.12 -8.62
C ARG A 173 15.47 12.31 -7.88
N ARG A 174 16.52 11.69 -8.34
CA ARG A 174 17.88 12.00 -7.87
C ARG A 174 18.26 13.42 -8.30
N PRO A 175 19.04 14.15 -7.47
CA PRO A 175 19.51 15.50 -7.82
C PRO A 175 20.41 15.54 -9.06
N ASP A 176 21.13 14.44 -9.33
CA ASP A 176 22.08 14.26 -10.43
C ASP A 176 21.47 13.55 -11.66
N LEU A 177 20.15 13.42 -11.73
CA LEU A 177 19.48 12.88 -12.90
C LEU A 177 19.62 13.85 -14.08
N ASP A 178 20.04 13.31 -15.24
CA ASP A 178 20.16 14.06 -16.48
C ASP A 178 18.79 14.59 -16.91
N PRO A 179 18.58 15.91 -16.94
CA PRO A 179 17.29 16.48 -17.33
C PRO A 179 16.98 16.33 -18.83
N THR A 180 17.98 15.92 -19.64
CA THR A 180 17.81 15.65 -21.08
C THR A 180 17.62 14.16 -21.36
N GLY A 181 17.66 13.32 -20.31
CA GLY A 181 17.47 11.88 -20.38
C GLY A 181 16.05 11.47 -20.72
N LYS A 182 15.85 10.16 -20.84
CA LYS A 182 14.52 9.53 -20.98
C LYS A 182 14.33 8.55 -19.80
N ALA A 183 14.26 9.10 -18.59
CA ALA A 183 14.05 8.32 -17.40
C ALA A 183 12.63 7.72 -17.40
N PRO A 184 12.46 6.43 -17.07
CA PRO A 184 11.12 5.87 -16.92
C PRO A 184 10.35 6.55 -15.78
N VAL A 185 9.03 6.61 -15.90
CA VAL A 185 8.17 7.40 -15.01
C VAL A 185 7.20 6.51 -14.25
N LEU A 186 7.12 6.69 -12.92
CA LEU A 186 6.12 6.06 -12.07
C LEU A 186 5.14 7.13 -11.55
N VAL A 187 3.84 6.98 -11.81
CA VAL A 187 2.80 7.81 -11.20
C VAL A 187 2.23 7.10 -9.97
N GLN A 188 2.33 7.74 -8.80
CA GLN A 188 1.83 7.22 -7.53
C GLN A 188 0.53 7.90 -7.14
N VAL A 189 -0.52 7.10 -6.93
CA VAL A 189 -1.86 7.53 -6.50
C VAL A 189 -2.05 7.18 -5.02
N PRO A 190 -2.29 8.14 -4.11
CA PRO A 190 -2.42 7.85 -2.70
C PRO A 190 -3.72 7.10 -2.36
N GLY A 191 -3.64 6.22 -1.34
CA GLY A 191 -4.79 5.63 -0.70
C GLY A 191 -5.41 6.55 0.36
N GLY A 192 -6.46 6.04 1.03
CA GLY A 192 -7.16 6.76 2.10
C GLY A 192 -8.68 6.73 1.97
N GLY A 193 -9.22 5.63 1.42
CA GLY A 193 -10.67 5.41 1.28
C GLY A 193 -11.38 6.49 0.45
N TRP A 194 -10.68 7.12 -0.47
CA TRP A 194 -11.16 8.26 -1.30
C TRP A 194 -11.55 9.50 -0.49
N VAL A 195 -11.41 9.49 0.83
CA VAL A 195 -11.82 10.58 1.74
C VAL A 195 -10.63 11.34 2.35
N THR A 196 -9.45 10.75 2.29
CA THR A 196 -8.21 11.31 2.85
C THR A 196 -6.99 10.80 2.07
N GLY A 197 -5.81 11.16 2.54
CA GLY A 197 -4.55 10.80 1.90
C GLY A 197 -3.95 11.98 1.13
N ASN A 198 -2.68 11.88 0.83
CA ASN A 198 -1.98 12.89 0.04
C ASN A 198 -0.69 12.33 -0.57
N LYS A 199 -0.14 13.05 -1.53
CA LYS A 199 1.09 12.73 -2.27
C LYS A 199 2.38 12.57 -1.41
N ARG A 200 2.35 12.93 -0.11
CA ARG A 200 3.51 12.91 0.80
C ARG A 200 3.45 11.82 1.86
N GLY A 201 2.42 10.97 1.84
CA GLY A 201 2.16 10.02 2.94
C GLY A 201 2.46 8.56 2.66
N GLN A 202 2.71 8.16 1.40
CA GLN A 202 2.70 6.75 1.02
C GLN A 202 3.77 6.41 -0.03
N ALA A 203 3.99 5.10 -0.25
CA ALA A 203 4.90 4.52 -1.25
C ALA A 203 6.35 5.01 -1.19
N HIS A 204 6.79 5.60 -0.08
CA HIS A 204 8.15 6.11 0.07
C HIS A 204 9.24 5.06 -0.16
N PRO A 205 9.12 3.80 0.35
CA PRO A 205 10.09 2.75 0.06
C PRO A 205 10.23 2.47 -1.43
N LEU A 206 9.12 2.36 -2.15
CA LEU A 206 9.11 2.09 -3.59
C LEU A 206 9.65 3.29 -4.39
N MET A 207 9.12 4.49 -4.14
CA MET A 207 9.53 5.68 -4.90
C MET A 207 11.00 6.02 -4.68
N SER A 208 11.51 5.93 -3.46
CA SER A 208 12.93 6.17 -3.20
C SER A 208 13.83 5.12 -3.81
N HIS A 209 13.39 3.84 -3.83
CA HIS A 209 14.09 2.77 -4.50
C HIS A 209 14.22 3.04 -6.00
N LEU A 210 13.13 3.36 -6.67
CA LEU A 210 13.15 3.63 -8.10
C LEU A 210 13.89 4.94 -8.43
N ALA A 211 13.74 5.99 -7.63
CA ALA A 211 14.49 7.23 -7.82
C ALA A 211 16.00 7.01 -7.73
N GLU A 212 16.50 6.19 -6.78
CA GLU A 212 17.93 5.80 -6.72
C GLU A 212 18.40 5.09 -7.99
N LEU A 213 17.51 4.39 -8.65
CA LEU A 213 17.80 3.69 -9.90
C LEU A 213 17.67 4.58 -11.15
N GLY A 214 17.36 5.86 -11.00
CA GLY A 214 17.26 6.82 -12.10
C GLY A 214 15.85 6.97 -12.67
N TRP A 215 14.81 6.54 -11.95
CA TRP A 215 13.43 6.80 -12.31
C TRP A 215 12.99 8.19 -11.84
N ILE A 216 11.97 8.72 -12.52
CA ILE A 216 11.17 9.83 -12.02
C ILE A 216 9.89 9.26 -11.42
N CYS A 217 9.59 9.61 -10.16
CA CYS A 217 8.34 9.25 -9.52
C CYS A 217 7.47 10.50 -9.31
N VAL A 218 6.24 10.46 -9.77
CA VAL A 218 5.27 11.55 -9.69
C VAL A 218 4.19 11.17 -8.70
N ALA A 219 4.20 11.77 -7.51
CA ALA A 219 3.17 11.56 -6.50
C ALA A 219 2.07 12.61 -6.63
N ILE A 220 0.82 12.20 -6.79
CA ILE A 220 -0.30 13.11 -7.05
C ILE A 220 -1.23 13.24 -5.84
N ASN A 221 -1.93 14.37 -5.74
CA ASN A 221 -3.17 14.48 -5.01
C ASN A 221 -4.35 14.22 -5.96
N TYR A 222 -5.54 14.05 -5.42
CA TYR A 222 -6.82 14.09 -6.15
C TYR A 222 -7.93 14.59 -5.21
N ARG A 223 -9.04 15.05 -5.76
CA ARG A 223 -10.20 15.51 -4.96
C ARG A 223 -10.78 14.41 -4.11
N HIS A 224 -11.15 14.71 -2.87
CA HIS A 224 -11.63 13.75 -1.89
C HIS A 224 -13.13 13.87 -1.63
N SER A 225 -13.75 12.73 -1.33
CA SER A 225 -15.08 12.60 -0.75
C SER A 225 -15.10 13.11 0.71
N PRO A 226 -16.24 13.52 1.24
CA PRO A 226 -17.55 13.58 0.61
C PRO A 226 -17.82 14.88 -0.16
N ARG A 227 -16.86 15.81 -0.22
CA ARG A 227 -17.00 17.08 -0.93
C ARG A 227 -17.08 16.86 -2.44
N ASN A 228 -16.26 15.96 -2.93
CA ASN A 228 -16.24 15.53 -4.33
C ASN A 228 -16.58 14.03 -4.36
N THR A 229 -17.32 13.59 -5.35
CA THR A 229 -17.83 12.23 -5.42
C THR A 229 -17.37 11.54 -6.70
N TRP A 230 -17.60 10.27 -6.84
CA TRP A 230 -17.43 9.57 -8.09
C TRP A 230 -18.18 10.29 -9.24
N PRO A 231 -17.56 10.54 -10.42
CA PRO A 231 -16.25 10.06 -10.86
C PRO A 231 -15.07 11.05 -10.67
N ASP A 232 -15.19 12.10 -9.85
CA ASP A 232 -14.16 13.16 -9.71
C ASP A 232 -12.76 12.59 -9.41
N HIS A 233 -12.67 11.51 -8.62
CA HIS A 233 -11.41 10.88 -8.25
C HIS A 233 -10.64 10.34 -9.47
N ILE A 234 -11.32 9.58 -10.34
CA ILE A 234 -10.69 9.01 -11.53
C ILE A 234 -10.40 10.08 -12.58
N VAL A 235 -11.25 11.10 -12.70
CA VAL A 235 -11.03 12.24 -13.60
C VAL A 235 -9.73 12.97 -13.22
N ASP A 236 -9.48 13.20 -11.93
CA ASP A 236 -8.25 13.86 -11.47
C ASP A 236 -7.01 12.99 -11.71
N VAL A 237 -7.09 11.67 -11.48
CA VAL A 237 -5.97 10.75 -11.78
C VAL A 237 -5.64 10.77 -13.28
N LYS A 238 -6.66 10.74 -14.15
CA LYS A 238 -6.45 10.81 -15.61
C LYS A 238 -5.89 12.17 -16.04
N ARG A 239 -6.35 13.26 -15.42
CA ARG A 239 -5.79 14.59 -15.68
C ARG A 239 -4.31 14.67 -15.29
N ALA A 240 -3.93 14.04 -14.18
CA ALA A 240 -2.52 13.96 -13.79
C ALA A 240 -1.71 13.12 -14.80
N LEU A 241 -2.25 12.01 -15.32
CA LEU A 241 -1.59 11.23 -16.37
C LEU A 241 -1.42 12.05 -17.67
N ALA A 242 -2.45 12.80 -18.09
CA ALA A 242 -2.37 13.70 -19.24
C ALA A 242 -1.27 14.75 -19.04
N TRP A 243 -1.23 15.38 -17.87
CA TRP A 243 -0.17 16.34 -17.52
C TRP A 243 1.22 15.69 -17.58
N VAL A 244 1.38 14.48 -17.03
CA VAL A 244 2.66 13.76 -17.08
C VAL A 244 3.08 13.48 -18.52
N LYS A 245 2.17 13.04 -19.38
CA LYS A 245 2.46 12.80 -20.79
C LYS A 245 2.92 14.07 -21.51
N GLU A 246 2.35 15.22 -21.17
CA GLU A 246 2.65 16.51 -21.79
C GLU A 246 3.95 17.14 -21.29
N HIS A 247 4.24 17.05 -19.97
CA HIS A 247 5.26 17.88 -19.32
C HIS A 247 6.47 17.12 -18.76
N ILE A 248 6.39 15.79 -18.57
CA ILE A 248 7.45 15.09 -17.82
C ILE A 248 8.81 15.09 -18.52
N ALA A 249 8.84 15.31 -19.83
CA ALA A 249 10.08 15.46 -20.60
C ALA A 249 10.89 16.70 -20.15
N GLU A 250 10.24 17.76 -19.65
CA GLU A 250 10.89 18.95 -19.11
C GLU A 250 11.74 18.63 -17.86
N TYR A 251 11.43 17.51 -17.19
CA TYR A 251 12.12 17.01 -16.01
C TYR A 251 13.06 15.85 -16.29
N GLY A 252 13.24 15.48 -17.58
CA GLY A 252 14.07 14.35 -18.02
C GLY A 252 13.37 13.01 -18.06
N GLY A 253 12.02 12.97 -17.94
CA GLY A 253 11.21 11.76 -18.00
C GLY A 253 10.83 11.33 -19.41
N ASP A 254 10.56 10.05 -19.59
CA ASP A 254 10.08 9.45 -20.82
C ASP A 254 8.53 9.43 -20.84
N PRO A 255 7.84 10.31 -21.60
CA PRO A 255 6.39 10.29 -21.70
C PRO A 255 5.84 9.01 -22.33
N ASP A 256 6.66 8.27 -23.09
CA ASP A 256 6.29 7.01 -23.73
C ASP A 256 6.40 5.81 -22.78
N PHE A 257 7.08 5.97 -21.64
CA PHE A 257 7.18 4.92 -20.61
C PHE A 257 6.70 5.42 -19.26
N VAL A 258 5.39 5.50 -19.11
CA VAL A 258 4.69 5.87 -17.87
C VAL A 258 4.01 4.63 -17.29
N VAL A 259 4.26 4.32 -16.02
CA VAL A 259 3.59 3.27 -15.25
C VAL A 259 2.84 3.89 -14.07
N ILE A 260 1.82 3.18 -13.57
CA ILE A 260 0.98 3.70 -12.49
C ILE A 260 0.95 2.72 -11.30
N THR A 261 0.96 3.26 -10.10
CA THR A 261 0.86 2.51 -8.84
C THR A 261 -0.02 3.23 -7.84
N GLY A 262 -0.47 2.51 -6.83
CA GLY A 262 -1.18 3.06 -5.69
C GLY A 262 -1.64 1.99 -4.73
N GLY A 263 -1.86 2.35 -3.47
CA GLY A 263 -2.35 1.45 -2.43
C GLY A 263 -3.81 1.72 -2.05
N SER A 264 -4.60 0.68 -1.71
CA SER A 264 -5.98 0.86 -1.23
C SER A 264 -6.88 1.58 -2.26
N ALA A 265 -7.48 2.71 -1.90
CA ALA A 265 -8.19 3.59 -2.84
C ALA A 265 -7.30 4.00 -4.03
N GLY A 266 -5.98 4.19 -3.82
CA GLY A 266 -5.02 4.41 -4.90
C GLY A 266 -4.81 3.16 -5.76
N GLY A 267 -4.85 1.97 -5.19
CA GLY A 267 -4.83 0.69 -5.92
C GLY A 267 -6.06 0.49 -6.80
N HIS A 268 -7.23 0.90 -6.30
CA HIS A 268 -8.45 0.99 -7.10
C HIS A 268 -8.29 1.96 -8.27
N LEU A 269 -7.92 3.22 -7.98
CA LEU A 269 -7.83 4.28 -9.00
C LEU A 269 -6.73 4.01 -10.03
N SER A 270 -5.58 3.46 -9.63
CA SER A 270 -4.50 3.10 -10.54
C SER A 270 -4.90 1.96 -11.48
N SER A 271 -5.59 0.93 -10.95
CA SER A 271 -6.13 -0.16 -11.78
C SER A 271 -7.18 0.34 -12.75
N LEU A 272 -8.11 1.17 -12.27
CA LEU A 272 -9.16 1.73 -13.13
C LEU A 272 -8.57 2.62 -14.23
N ALA A 273 -7.62 3.50 -13.89
CA ALA A 273 -6.95 4.35 -14.88
C ALA A 273 -6.23 3.52 -15.95
N ALA A 274 -5.51 2.47 -15.55
CA ALA A 274 -4.78 1.58 -16.45
C ALA A 274 -5.71 0.79 -17.40
N LEU A 275 -6.88 0.39 -16.92
CA LEU A 275 -7.87 -0.40 -17.67
C LEU A 275 -8.84 0.45 -18.49
N THR A 276 -8.81 1.77 -18.36
CA THR A 276 -9.69 2.69 -19.05
C THR A 276 -8.92 3.75 -19.85
N PRO A 277 -7.87 3.38 -20.64
CA PRO A 277 -7.13 4.39 -21.40
C PRO A 277 -8.08 5.15 -22.33
N ASN A 278 -7.91 6.48 -22.37
CA ASN A 278 -8.59 7.37 -23.33
C ASN A 278 -10.13 7.29 -23.35
N ILE A 279 -10.76 6.83 -22.25
CA ILE A 279 -12.22 6.83 -22.15
C ILE A 279 -12.72 8.26 -21.86
N ALA A 280 -13.33 8.90 -22.85
CA ALA A 280 -13.77 10.30 -22.83
C ALA A 280 -14.62 10.68 -21.60
N ARG A 281 -15.53 9.80 -21.15
CA ARG A 281 -16.37 10.07 -19.96
C ARG A 281 -15.58 10.26 -18.66
N PHE A 282 -14.33 9.79 -18.61
CA PHE A 282 -13.42 10.00 -17.49
C PHE A 282 -12.37 11.10 -17.75
N GLN A 283 -12.50 11.82 -18.88
CA GLN A 283 -11.59 12.87 -19.32
C GLN A 283 -12.31 14.18 -19.71
N PRO A 284 -13.32 14.67 -18.92
CA PRO A 284 -14.09 15.84 -19.30
C PRO A 284 -13.20 17.09 -19.43
N GLY A 285 -13.22 17.71 -20.64
CA GLY A 285 -12.43 18.88 -20.98
C GLY A 285 -10.96 18.59 -21.34
N PHE A 286 -10.61 17.29 -21.49
CA PHE A 286 -9.32 16.81 -22.04
C PHE A 286 -9.49 15.42 -22.70
N GLU A 287 -10.57 15.26 -23.43
CA GLU A 287 -11.01 13.99 -24.02
C GLU A 287 -9.99 13.41 -25.00
N ASP A 288 -9.23 14.27 -25.70
CA ASP A 288 -8.22 13.88 -26.69
C ASP A 288 -6.84 13.57 -26.09
N ALA A 289 -6.65 13.78 -24.78
CA ALA A 289 -5.36 13.53 -24.13
C ALA A 289 -5.08 12.03 -23.97
N ASP A 290 -3.85 11.60 -24.25
CA ASP A 290 -3.41 10.23 -23.98
C ASP A 290 -3.24 10.03 -22.45
N THR A 291 -4.00 9.08 -21.90
CA THR A 291 -3.93 8.66 -20.51
C THR A 291 -3.53 7.18 -20.35
N SER A 292 -2.99 6.60 -21.43
CA SER A 292 -2.51 5.21 -21.42
C SER A 292 -1.25 5.05 -20.56
N VAL A 293 -1.07 3.85 -19.99
CA VAL A 293 0.11 3.49 -19.21
C VAL A 293 0.71 2.17 -19.69
N ARG A 294 2.02 2.01 -19.52
CA ARG A 294 2.75 0.82 -19.95
C ARG A 294 2.59 -0.36 -19.00
N ALA A 295 2.31 -0.11 -17.73
CA ALA A 295 2.03 -1.13 -16.74
C ALA A 295 1.30 -0.53 -15.54
N ALA A 296 0.69 -1.38 -14.71
CA ALA A 296 0.13 -0.99 -13.42
C ALA A 296 0.59 -1.92 -12.29
N VAL A 297 0.86 -1.32 -11.13
CA VAL A 297 1.29 -2.04 -9.93
C VAL A 297 0.36 -1.66 -8.76
N PRO A 298 -0.87 -2.17 -8.72
CA PRO A 298 -1.81 -1.89 -7.65
C PRO A 298 -1.51 -2.73 -6.40
N PHE A 299 -1.54 -2.07 -5.24
CA PHE A 299 -1.38 -2.67 -3.92
C PHE A 299 -2.74 -2.71 -3.21
N TYR A 300 -3.15 -3.87 -2.74
CA TYR A 300 -4.34 -4.10 -1.89
C TYR A 300 -5.54 -3.21 -2.26
N GLY A 301 -5.82 -3.11 -3.56
CA GLY A 301 -6.91 -2.29 -4.10
C GLY A 301 -8.29 -2.92 -3.92
N VAL A 302 -9.32 -2.10 -4.01
CA VAL A 302 -10.72 -2.54 -4.16
C VAL A 302 -11.03 -2.63 -5.65
N TYR A 303 -11.36 -3.80 -6.16
CA TYR A 303 -11.49 -4.01 -7.61
C TYR A 303 -12.93 -4.21 -8.08
N ASP A 304 -13.86 -4.48 -7.16
CA ASP A 304 -15.27 -4.69 -7.47
C ASP A 304 -16.15 -4.02 -6.40
N PHE A 305 -16.84 -2.94 -6.77
CA PHE A 305 -17.76 -2.22 -5.91
C PHE A 305 -19.17 -2.81 -5.93
N THR A 306 -19.44 -3.77 -6.81
CA THR A 306 -20.78 -4.37 -6.95
C THR A 306 -21.01 -5.51 -5.97
N ARG A 307 -19.95 -6.07 -5.38
CA ARG A 307 -20.00 -7.19 -4.44
C ARG A 307 -20.09 -6.71 -3.00
N PHE A 308 -21.29 -6.85 -2.40
CA PHE A 308 -21.54 -6.55 -0.98
C PHE A 308 -21.63 -7.85 -0.17
N ASP A 309 -20.71 -8.79 -0.45
CA ASP A 309 -20.55 -10.07 0.22
C ASP A 309 -19.27 -10.12 1.08
N ASP A 310 -18.84 -11.32 1.47
CA ASP A 310 -17.64 -11.55 2.31
C ASP A 310 -16.33 -11.07 1.65
N ALA A 311 -16.34 -10.81 0.34
CA ALA A 311 -15.21 -10.19 -0.37
C ALA A 311 -15.13 -8.67 -0.17
N MET A 312 -16.01 -8.08 0.61
CA MET A 312 -16.02 -6.63 0.93
C MET A 312 -15.99 -6.40 2.43
N HIS A 313 -15.19 -5.42 2.87
CA HIS A 313 -15.16 -5.03 4.28
C HIS A 313 -16.57 -4.58 4.73
N PRO A 314 -17.06 -5.02 5.90
CA PRO A 314 -18.43 -4.75 6.34
C PRO A 314 -18.84 -3.27 6.46
N SER A 315 -17.87 -2.34 6.56
CA SER A 315 -18.15 -0.89 6.56
C SER A 315 -18.00 -0.24 5.17
N MET A 316 -17.58 -0.99 4.16
CA MET A 316 -17.39 -0.45 2.81
C MET A 316 -18.71 -0.03 2.14
N PRO A 317 -19.81 -0.81 2.24
CA PRO A 317 -21.09 -0.39 1.68
C PRO A 317 -21.50 0.98 2.16
N GLU A 318 -21.45 1.23 3.47
CA GLU A 318 -21.79 2.52 4.07
C GLU A 318 -20.88 3.66 3.57
N LEU A 319 -19.57 3.41 3.50
CA LEU A 319 -18.60 4.37 2.96
C LEU A 319 -18.91 4.74 1.50
N LEU A 320 -19.19 3.75 0.67
CA LEU A 320 -19.50 3.98 -0.74
C LEU A 320 -20.84 4.73 -0.91
N GLU A 321 -21.88 4.28 -0.24
CA GLU A 321 -23.23 4.88 -0.37
C GLU A 321 -23.31 6.29 0.20
N GLN A 322 -22.64 6.56 1.32
CA GLN A 322 -22.79 7.84 2.02
C GLN A 322 -21.76 8.89 1.64
N MET A 323 -20.57 8.47 1.20
CA MET A 323 -19.46 9.40 1.00
C MET A 323 -18.88 9.40 -0.43
N VAL A 324 -18.63 8.22 -1.01
CA VAL A 324 -17.86 8.12 -2.26
C VAL A 324 -18.73 8.25 -3.50
N ILE A 325 -19.79 7.46 -3.60
CA ILE A 325 -20.74 7.46 -4.72
C ILE A 325 -21.95 8.36 -4.42
N LYS A 326 -22.37 8.38 -3.16
CA LYS A 326 -23.53 9.11 -2.66
C LYS A 326 -24.87 8.74 -3.35
N GLN A 327 -24.97 7.49 -3.74
CA GLN A 327 -26.18 6.90 -4.31
C GLN A 327 -26.38 5.51 -3.70
N PRO A 328 -27.62 5.09 -3.41
CA PRO A 328 -27.86 3.75 -2.87
C PRO A 328 -27.46 2.67 -3.89
N HIS A 329 -26.69 1.67 -3.46
CA HIS A 329 -26.23 0.56 -4.30
C HIS A 329 -27.39 -0.11 -5.06
N LYS A 330 -28.52 -0.35 -4.40
CA LYS A 330 -29.68 -1.04 -5.00
C LYS A 330 -30.28 -0.32 -6.22
N THR A 331 -30.20 1.00 -6.27
CA THR A 331 -30.80 1.82 -7.34
C THR A 331 -29.77 2.36 -8.32
N ALA A 332 -28.48 2.34 -7.98
CA ALA A 332 -27.40 2.90 -8.79
C ALA A 332 -26.33 1.85 -9.19
N MET A 333 -26.74 0.58 -9.34
CA MET A 333 -25.83 -0.55 -9.63
C MET A 333 -24.87 -0.26 -10.79
N GLN A 334 -25.34 0.43 -11.85
CA GLN A 334 -24.49 0.78 -12.98
C GLN A 334 -23.35 1.73 -12.58
N THR A 335 -23.60 2.69 -11.68
CA THR A 335 -22.55 3.60 -11.17
C THR A 335 -21.47 2.83 -10.40
N TYR A 336 -21.86 1.83 -9.62
CA TYR A 336 -20.94 0.94 -8.92
C TYR A 336 -20.15 0.06 -9.89
N ALA A 337 -20.84 -0.46 -10.90
CA ALA A 337 -20.19 -1.23 -11.97
C ALA A 337 -19.19 -0.37 -12.76
N ASP A 338 -19.53 0.88 -13.07
CA ASP A 338 -18.66 1.85 -13.75
C ASP A 338 -17.45 2.25 -12.88
N ALA A 339 -17.58 2.18 -11.57
CA ALA A 339 -16.49 2.41 -10.62
C ALA A 339 -15.60 1.17 -10.39
N SER A 340 -15.94 0.01 -10.93
CA SER A 340 -15.25 -1.26 -10.64
C SER A 340 -14.21 -1.63 -11.69
N PRO A 341 -12.89 -1.60 -11.38
CA PRO A 341 -11.83 -1.99 -12.31
C PRO A 341 -12.05 -3.34 -12.98
N VAL A 342 -12.60 -4.31 -12.25
CA VAL A 342 -12.86 -5.66 -12.77
C VAL A 342 -13.73 -5.65 -14.04
N ASN A 343 -14.60 -4.66 -14.23
CA ASN A 343 -15.50 -4.57 -15.39
C ASN A 343 -14.82 -4.04 -16.67
N TYR A 344 -13.59 -3.54 -16.55
CA TYR A 344 -12.81 -3.03 -17.69
C TYR A 344 -11.66 -3.95 -18.10
N VAL A 345 -11.58 -5.14 -17.54
CA VAL A 345 -10.57 -6.12 -17.94
C VAL A 345 -10.87 -6.62 -19.35
N THR A 346 -9.93 -6.35 -20.27
CA THR A 346 -9.96 -6.76 -21.68
C THR A 346 -8.67 -7.50 -22.04
N ALA A 347 -8.60 -8.02 -23.27
CA ALA A 347 -7.39 -8.65 -23.79
C ALA A 347 -6.20 -7.67 -23.84
N ASP A 348 -6.49 -6.38 -24.05
CA ASP A 348 -5.49 -5.31 -24.17
C ASP A 348 -5.13 -4.65 -22.81
N ALA A 349 -5.57 -5.23 -21.69
CA ALA A 349 -5.15 -4.73 -20.37
C ALA A 349 -3.62 -4.71 -20.29
N PRO A 350 -3.00 -3.62 -19.81
CA PRO A 350 -1.53 -3.54 -19.75
C PRO A 350 -0.97 -4.58 -18.77
N PRO A 351 0.34 -4.90 -18.82
CA PRO A 351 1.01 -5.71 -17.82
C PRO A 351 0.67 -5.25 -16.40
N MET A 352 0.29 -6.19 -15.52
CA MET A 352 -0.12 -5.86 -14.15
C MET A 352 0.63 -6.70 -13.11
N PHE A 353 1.12 -6.04 -12.05
CA PHE A 353 1.61 -6.71 -10.86
C PHE A 353 0.73 -6.38 -9.67
N VAL A 354 -0.18 -7.27 -9.32
CA VAL A 354 -1.13 -7.11 -8.20
C VAL A 354 -0.50 -7.65 -6.92
N LEU A 355 -0.46 -6.83 -5.86
CA LEU A 355 0.10 -7.20 -4.55
C LEU A 355 -0.96 -7.07 -3.46
N HIS A 356 -1.08 -8.10 -2.59
CA HIS A 356 -2.03 -8.08 -1.49
C HIS A 356 -1.52 -8.82 -0.27
N GLY A 357 -1.88 -8.37 0.92
CA GLY A 357 -1.57 -9.06 2.17
C GLY A 357 -2.65 -10.07 2.55
N THR A 358 -2.27 -11.28 2.97
CA THR A 358 -3.25 -12.31 3.34
C THR A 358 -4.08 -11.96 4.57
N ASN A 359 -3.58 -11.07 5.43
CA ASN A 359 -4.25 -10.67 6.67
C ASN A 359 -4.80 -9.23 6.60
N ASP A 360 -5.03 -8.74 5.39
CA ASP A 360 -5.62 -7.41 5.18
C ASP A 360 -7.01 -7.34 5.83
N SER A 361 -7.12 -6.45 6.83
CA SER A 361 -8.34 -6.28 7.60
C SER A 361 -9.25 -5.15 7.09
N LEU A 362 -8.81 -4.40 6.08
CA LEU A 362 -9.58 -3.30 5.48
C LEU A 362 -10.11 -3.64 4.08
N VAL A 363 -9.32 -4.35 3.28
CA VAL A 363 -9.71 -4.84 1.97
C VAL A 363 -9.45 -6.34 1.92
N PRO A 364 -10.48 -7.19 1.99
CA PRO A 364 -10.30 -8.63 1.92
C PRO A 364 -9.52 -9.06 0.68
N VAL A 365 -8.59 -10.00 0.84
CA VAL A 365 -7.71 -10.50 -0.24
C VAL A 365 -8.50 -11.12 -1.40
N GLU A 366 -9.74 -11.53 -1.15
CA GLU A 366 -10.71 -12.04 -2.12
C GLU A 366 -10.99 -11.04 -3.26
N GLN A 367 -10.88 -9.72 -2.99
CA GLN A 367 -10.96 -8.69 -4.04
C GLN A 367 -9.84 -8.87 -5.07
N ALA A 368 -8.61 -9.04 -4.62
CA ALA A 368 -7.46 -9.24 -5.51
C ALA A 368 -7.54 -10.60 -6.22
N ARG A 369 -7.92 -11.67 -5.52
CA ARG A 369 -8.07 -13.02 -6.10
C ARG A 369 -9.07 -13.03 -7.26
N ALA A 370 -10.24 -12.44 -7.06
CA ALA A 370 -11.28 -12.35 -8.10
C ALA A 370 -10.81 -11.50 -9.30
N PHE A 371 -10.18 -10.38 -9.04
CA PHE A 371 -9.65 -9.50 -10.07
C PHE A 371 -8.55 -10.17 -10.91
N VAL A 372 -7.58 -10.79 -10.25
CA VAL A 372 -6.48 -11.52 -10.91
C VAL A 372 -7.00 -12.72 -11.69
N ALA A 373 -7.94 -13.48 -11.14
CA ALA A 373 -8.55 -14.60 -11.87
C ALA A 373 -9.19 -14.13 -13.20
N LYS A 374 -9.82 -12.94 -13.23
CA LYS A 374 -10.35 -12.35 -14.46
C LYS A 374 -9.23 -11.88 -15.40
N LEU A 375 -8.21 -11.22 -14.88
CA LEU A 375 -7.04 -10.81 -15.68
C LEU A 375 -6.38 -12.00 -16.36
N LEU A 376 -6.06 -13.05 -15.62
CA LEU A 376 -5.41 -14.27 -16.14
C LEU A 376 -6.27 -14.99 -17.21
N LYS A 377 -7.59 -14.85 -17.13
CA LYS A 377 -8.51 -15.44 -18.11
C LYS A 377 -8.63 -14.65 -19.40
N VAL A 378 -8.45 -13.34 -19.34
CA VAL A 378 -8.84 -12.41 -20.41
C VAL A 378 -7.65 -11.68 -21.03
N SER A 379 -6.67 -11.22 -20.22
CA SER A 379 -5.53 -10.45 -20.69
C SER A 379 -4.55 -11.29 -21.49
N THR A 380 -3.99 -10.72 -22.55
CA THR A 380 -2.87 -11.29 -23.32
C THR A 380 -1.51 -10.84 -22.82
N GLN A 381 -1.50 -9.88 -21.88
CA GLN A 381 -0.28 -9.32 -21.30
C GLN A 381 0.09 -10.02 -19.99
N PRO A 382 1.36 -9.91 -19.55
CA PRO A 382 1.81 -10.51 -18.30
C PRO A 382 1.00 -10.05 -17.09
N VAL A 383 0.55 -11.00 -16.27
CA VAL A 383 -0.12 -10.77 -15.00
C VAL A 383 0.67 -11.46 -13.89
N VAL A 384 1.23 -10.66 -12.99
CA VAL A 384 1.92 -11.13 -11.78
C VAL A 384 1.01 -10.93 -10.58
N TYR A 385 0.93 -11.92 -9.71
CA TYR A 385 0.16 -11.82 -8.48
C TYR A 385 0.95 -12.33 -7.28
N ALA A 386 1.10 -11.51 -6.23
CA ALA A 386 1.72 -11.91 -4.99
C ALA A 386 0.79 -11.72 -3.79
N GLU A 387 0.49 -12.81 -3.08
CA GLU A 387 -0.14 -12.78 -1.77
C GLU A 387 0.94 -12.88 -0.69
N LEU A 388 1.13 -11.81 0.07
CA LEU A 388 2.17 -11.75 1.10
C LEU A 388 1.65 -12.33 2.42
N PRO A 389 2.24 -13.43 2.93
CA PRO A 389 1.78 -14.08 4.13
C PRO A 389 1.80 -13.15 5.35
N PHE A 390 0.70 -13.12 6.08
CA PHE A 390 0.50 -12.32 7.30
C PHE A 390 0.69 -10.81 7.12
N ALA A 391 0.81 -10.30 5.88
CA ALA A 391 0.85 -8.87 5.64
C ALA A 391 -0.52 -8.25 5.89
N GLN A 392 -0.50 -7.11 6.57
CA GLN A 392 -1.69 -6.29 6.81
C GLN A 392 -1.84 -5.26 5.69
N HIS A 393 -3.00 -4.61 5.57
CA HIS A 393 -3.19 -3.45 4.71
C HIS A 393 -2.08 -2.40 4.91
N SER A 394 -1.64 -1.73 3.86
CA SER A 394 -0.56 -0.72 3.90
C SER A 394 0.82 -1.25 4.35
N PHE A 395 1.13 -2.52 4.13
CA PHE A 395 2.39 -3.15 4.52
C PHE A 395 3.64 -2.51 3.89
N ASP A 396 3.48 -1.80 2.78
CA ASP A 396 4.54 -1.12 2.01
C ASP A 396 4.83 0.31 2.47
N THR A 397 4.01 0.86 3.38
CA THR A 397 4.10 2.27 3.79
C THR A 397 5.36 2.57 4.59
N PHE A 398 5.79 1.64 5.43
CA PHE A 398 6.95 1.81 6.30
C PHE A 398 8.16 1.04 5.78
N GLY A 399 9.37 1.46 6.16
CA GLY A 399 10.62 0.80 5.79
C GLY A 399 10.83 -0.54 6.48
N SER A 400 9.90 -1.48 6.32
CA SER A 400 10.01 -2.86 6.79
C SER A 400 10.81 -3.73 5.81
N PRO A 401 11.34 -4.90 6.22
CA PRO A 401 11.96 -5.85 5.30
C PRO A 401 11.03 -6.25 4.15
N ARG A 402 9.71 -6.45 4.44
CA ARG A 402 8.72 -6.78 3.43
C ARG A 402 8.56 -5.67 2.39
N ALA A 403 8.43 -4.41 2.83
CA ALA A 403 8.35 -3.25 1.94
C ALA A 403 9.58 -3.14 1.03
N ALA A 404 10.79 -3.42 1.57
CA ALA A 404 12.02 -3.40 0.79
C ALA A 404 12.06 -4.51 -0.28
N HIS A 405 11.71 -5.75 0.09
CA HIS A 405 11.61 -6.85 -0.88
C HIS A 405 10.56 -6.58 -1.97
N THR A 406 9.45 -5.97 -1.58
CA THR A 406 8.39 -5.58 -2.52
C THR A 406 8.88 -4.53 -3.52
N ALA A 407 9.63 -3.52 -3.08
CA ALA A 407 10.18 -2.51 -3.98
C ALA A 407 11.15 -3.11 -5.02
N VAL A 408 11.99 -4.07 -4.60
CA VAL A 408 12.88 -4.82 -5.51
C VAL A 408 12.08 -5.67 -6.49
N ALA A 409 11.05 -6.36 -6.04
CA ALA A 409 10.20 -7.18 -6.92
C ALA A 409 9.46 -6.33 -7.97
N VAL A 410 8.96 -5.16 -7.57
CA VAL A 410 8.36 -4.19 -8.51
C VAL A 410 9.39 -3.70 -9.53
N GLU A 411 10.62 -3.38 -9.11
CA GLU A 411 11.71 -3.05 -10.04
C GLU A 411 11.91 -4.17 -11.07
N GLN A 412 12.01 -5.43 -10.64
CA GLN A 412 12.23 -6.57 -11.53
C GLN A 412 11.08 -6.75 -12.54
N PHE A 413 9.83 -6.59 -12.09
CA PHE A 413 8.67 -6.60 -12.98
C PHE A 413 8.75 -5.47 -14.02
N LEU A 414 9.03 -4.25 -13.57
CA LEU A 414 9.14 -3.09 -14.46
C LEU A 414 10.33 -3.17 -15.42
N ALA A 415 11.42 -3.81 -14.98
CA ALA A 415 12.57 -4.08 -15.83
C ALA A 415 12.19 -5.01 -17.01
N GLU A 416 11.39 -6.04 -16.75
CA GLU A 416 10.92 -6.94 -17.79
C GLU A 416 9.96 -6.22 -18.76
N VAL A 417 9.01 -5.44 -18.23
CA VAL A 417 8.10 -4.62 -19.06
C VAL A 417 8.87 -3.62 -19.93
N TYR A 418 9.90 -2.98 -19.35
CA TYR A 418 10.73 -2.01 -20.08
C TYR A 418 11.55 -2.65 -21.20
N ALA A 419 12.07 -3.85 -20.98
CA ALA A 419 12.86 -4.58 -21.97
C ALA A 419 12.01 -5.05 -23.17
N ASN A 420 10.71 -5.28 -22.95
CA ASN A 420 9.78 -5.80 -23.96
C ASN A 420 8.82 -4.72 -24.53
N ARG A 421 9.16 -3.42 -24.39
CA ARG A 421 8.34 -2.30 -24.87
C ARG A 421 8.39 -2.11 -26.37
#